data_c708fd54b4ed6b6e3dcc8345f4f144f2
#
_entry.id   c708fd54b4ed6b6e3dcc8345f4f144f2
#
_cell.length_a   1.000
_cell.length_b   1.000
_cell.length_c   1.000
_cell.angle_alpha   90.00
_cell.angle_beta   90.00
_cell.angle_gamma   90.00
#
_symmetry.space_group_name_H-M   'P 1'
#
loop_
_entity.id
_entity.type
_entity.pdbx_description
1 polymer ?
#
loop_
_entity_poly.entity_id
_entity_poly.type
_entity_poly.pdbx_seq_one_letter_code
_entity_poly.pdbx_strand_id
1 'polypeptide(L)'
;DLTYAKQSNSGRLSGLNSANQSANPNDEKAFQIQQKLIKIARDVEFSFLNGTYNKTTDGDTANKTRGMLELCTSDAGTSIDAKSAALSKDMLDQLFREMADNGAMFVNMVLFCNSYIKQVITNLYADFFKAQMQMTQNIAGMNITQIESDFCKVGICYDPFMKKDGLLVADVAQIAPVFQPVPGKGNFFEEELAKNGASDRIQIYGQIGLAHAPAFLHGAITGLEVK
;
A
#
# COMPACT_ATOMS: atom_id res chain seq x y z
N ASP A 1 17.78 6.47 18.80
CA ASP A 1 18.92 6.41 19.75
C ASP A 1 19.16 4.96 20.14
N LEU A 2 20.40 4.54 20.13
CA LEU A 2 20.85 3.21 20.51
C LEU A 2 21.81 3.32 21.70
N THR A 3 21.39 2.86 22.86
CA THR A 3 22.21 2.96 24.10
C THR A 3 23.37 1.98 24.05
N TYR A 4 24.49 2.35 24.67
CA TYR A 4 25.67 1.48 24.77
C TYR A 4 25.39 0.18 25.52
N ALA A 5 24.50 0.24 26.52
CA ALA A 5 24.06 -0.97 27.23
C ALA A 5 23.36 -1.97 26.30
N LYS A 6 22.60 -1.48 25.30
CA LYS A 6 21.96 -2.36 24.32
C LYS A 6 22.94 -2.88 23.28
N GLN A 7 23.91 -2.07 22.88
CA GLN A 7 25.00 -2.49 21.97
C GLN A 7 25.93 -3.52 22.62
N SER A 8 26.22 -3.37 23.92
CA SER A 8 27.08 -4.31 24.65
C SER A 8 26.44 -5.68 24.87
N ASN A 9 25.13 -5.79 24.75
CA ASN A 9 24.39 -7.04 24.89
C ASN A 9 24.46 -7.87 23.60
N SER A 10 25.68 -8.23 23.21
CA SER A 10 25.99 -8.98 21.98
C SER A 10 25.56 -10.43 22.07
N GLY A 11 24.27 -10.72 21.97
CA GLY A 11 23.77 -12.07 21.68
C GLY A 11 23.85 -13.11 22.81
N ARG A 12 24.39 -12.78 23.97
CA ARG A 12 24.43 -13.66 25.13
C ARG A 12 23.37 -13.28 26.14
N LEU A 13 22.14 -13.49 25.86
CA LEU A 13 21.11 -13.52 26.89
C LEU A 13 21.28 -14.75 27.76
N SER A 14 21.36 -14.51 29.06
CA SER A 14 21.45 -15.51 30.10
C SER A 14 20.53 -16.72 29.84
N GLY A 15 21.11 -17.89 29.68
CA GLY A 15 20.56 -19.10 30.18
C GLY A 15 19.74 -19.97 29.21
N LEU A 16 19.33 -19.57 28.04
CA LEU A 16 18.50 -20.37 27.13
C LEU A 16 18.99 -20.26 25.69
N ASN A 17 20.26 -20.53 25.45
CA ASN A 17 20.73 -20.78 24.10
C ASN A 17 20.67 -22.31 23.87
N SER A 18 19.63 -22.77 23.16
CA SER A 18 19.73 -24.03 22.46
C SER A 18 20.89 -23.93 21.47
N ALA A 19 21.73 -24.95 21.42
CA ALA A 19 22.92 -25.01 20.63
C ALA A 19 22.71 -24.44 19.21
N ASN A 20 23.53 -23.45 18.82
CA ASN A 20 23.60 -22.81 17.51
C ASN A 20 22.55 -21.74 17.14
N GLN A 21 21.75 -21.21 18.05
CA GLN A 21 20.97 -20.00 17.77
C GLN A 21 21.38 -18.86 18.69
N SER A 22 21.92 -17.77 18.12
CA SER A 22 22.10 -16.54 18.86
C SER A 22 20.73 -15.86 19.02
N ALA A 23 20.32 -15.65 20.27
CA ALA A 23 19.02 -15.04 20.59
C ALA A 23 18.96 -13.55 20.19
N ASN A 24 20.08 -12.91 20.00
CA ASN A 24 20.21 -11.51 19.59
C ASN A 24 21.03 -11.36 18.30
N PRO A 25 20.75 -10.34 17.48
CA PRO A 25 21.57 -10.03 16.33
C PRO A 25 23.00 -9.69 16.72
N ASN A 26 23.97 -10.12 15.93
CA ASN A 26 25.39 -9.85 16.16
C ASN A 26 25.73 -8.36 16.09
N ASP A 27 24.95 -7.59 15.31
CA ASP A 27 25.04 -6.14 15.19
C ASP A 27 23.65 -5.53 15.43
N GLU A 28 23.46 -4.99 16.61
CA GLU A 28 22.23 -4.34 17.01
C GLU A 28 21.95 -3.08 16.18
N LYS A 29 22.99 -2.34 15.76
CA LYS A 29 22.84 -1.12 14.94
C LYS A 29 22.24 -1.49 13.58
N ALA A 30 22.82 -2.45 12.88
CA ALA A 30 22.36 -2.90 11.57
C ALA A 30 20.93 -3.47 11.65
N PHE A 31 20.63 -4.24 12.68
CA PHE A 31 19.30 -4.77 12.91
C PHE A 31 18.24 -3.66 13.10
N GLN A 32 18.53 -2.66 13.93
CA GLN A 32 17.62 -1.54 14.17
C GLN A 32 17.40 -0.69 12.90
N ILE A 33 18.45 -0.47 12.10
CA ILE A 33 18.34 0.21 10.81
C ILE A 33 17.42 -0.57 9.88
N GLN A 34 17.63 -1.88 9.75
CA GLN A 34 16.78 -2.74 8.92
C GLN A 34 15.31 -2.69 9.35
N GLN A 35 15.01 -2.77 10.65
CA GLN A 35 13.64 -2.66 11.15
C GLN A 35 13.02 -1.28 10.84
N LYS A 36 13.81 -0.22 10.92
CA LYS A 36 13.35 1.14 10.58
C LYS A 36 13.09 1.29 9.09
N LEU A 37 13.92 0.70 8.22
CA LEU A 37 13.69 0.71 6.77
C LEU A 37 12.40 -0.03 6.40
N ILE A 38 12.13 -1.18 7.02
CA ILE A 38 10.86 -1.91 6.83
C ILE A 38 9.67 -1.04 7.26
N LYS A 39 9.79 -0.33 8.38
CA LYS A 39 8.74 0.58 8.83
C LYS A 39 8.54 1.73 7.84
N ILE A 40 9.62 2.36 7.38
CA ILE A 40 9.55 3.44 6.38
C ILE A 40 8.86 2.95 5.10
N ALA A 41 9.20 1.76 4.60
CA ALA A 41 8.56 1.21 3.42
C ALA A 41 7.04 1.07 3.59
N ARG A 42 6.57 0.59 4.74
CA ARG A 42 5.14 0.49 5.08
C ARG A 42 4.46 1.86 5.20
N ASP A 43 5.13 2.82 5.83
CA ASP A 43 4.61 4.19 5.98
C ASP A 43 4.49 4.89 4.61
N VAL A 44 5.43 4.62 3.69
CA VAL A 44 5.40 5.11 2.31
C VAL A 44 4.24 4.49 1.53
N GLU A 45 4.07 3.17 1.59
CA GLU A 45 2.97 2.45 0.95
C GLU A 45 1.61 2.96 1.43
N PHE A 46 1.43 3.10 2.75
CA PHE A 46 0.23 3.69 3.32
C PHE A 46 -0.02 5.11 2.81
N SER A 47 1.03 5.93 2.70
CA SER A 47 0.92 7.30 2.21
C SER A 47 0.59 7.36 0.73
N PHE A 48 1.10 6.44 -0.08
CA PHE A 48 0.79 6.37 -1.52
C PHE A 48 -0.65 5.96 -1.79
N LEU A 49 -1.23 5.11 -0.94
CA LEU A 49 -2.63 4.71 -1.07
C LEU A 49 -3.59 5.75 -0.46
N ASN A 50 -3.34 6.16 0.79
CA ASN A 50 -4.31 6.89 1.60
C ASN A 50 -3.87 8.33 1.95
N GLY A 51 -2.73 8.80 1.46
CA GLY A 51 -2.19 10.11 1.79
C GLY A 51 -3.13 11.24 1.39
N THR A 52 -3.17 12.29 2.21
CA THR A 52 -3.85 13.54 1.88
C THR A 52 -2.82 14.60 1.51
N TYR A 53 -3.04 15.27 0.38
CA TYR A 53 -2.12 16.29 -0.10
C TYR A 53 -2.05 17.47 0.86
N ASN A 54 -0.84 17.88 1.19
CA ASN A 54 -0.60 19.13 1.90
C ASN A 54 0.67 19.78 1.38
N LYS A 55 0.56 21.04 0.97
CA LYS A 55 1.71 21.90 0.65
C LYS A 55 1.78 22.98 1.70
N THR A 56 2.89 23.00 2.45
CA THR A 56 3.08 24.03 3.47
C THR A 56 3.20 25.42 2.81
N THR A 57 2.52 26.38 3.39
CA THR A 57 2.64 27.83 3.06
C THR A 57 3.35 28.58 4.16
N ASP A 58 3.30 28.08 5.39
CA ASP A 58 3.69 28.80 6.61
C ASP A 58 4.97 28.22 7.24
N GLY A 59 5.48 27.07 6.74
CA GLY A 59 6.62 26.38 7.31
C GLY A 59 6.30 25.53 8.56
N ASP A 60 5.11 25.65 9.15
CA ASP A 60 4.72 24.95 10.36
C ASP A 60 4.16 23.54 10.08
N THR A 61 3.52 23.36 8.93
CA THR A 61 2.94 22.06 8.54
C THR A 61 3.85 21.32 7.59
N ALA A 62 4.00 20.00 7.79
CA ALA A 62 4.80 19.16 6.89
C ALA A 62 4.15 19.01 5.51
N ASN A 63 4.97 19.02 4.46
CA ASN A 63 4.54 18.61 3.13
C ASN A 63 4.11 17.14 3.13
N LYS A 64 2.99 16.82 2.47
CA LYS A 64 2.49 15.45 2.33
C LYS A 64 2.18 15.16 0.88
N THR A 65 2.56 13.98 0.42
CA THR A 65 2.22 13.52 -0.93
C THR A 65 0.75 13.17 -1.04
N ARG A 66 0.17 13.36 -2.23
CA ARG A 66 -1.20 12.94 -2.53
C ARG A 66 -1.26 11.43 -2.66
N GLY A 67 -2.22 10.80 -2.00
CA GLY A 67 -2.52 9.38 -2.16
C GLY A 67 -3.43 9.12 -3.35
N MET A 68 -3.40 7.87 -3.83
CA MET A 68 -4.20 7.47 -5.00
C MET A 68 -5.71 7.54 -4.76
N LEU A 69 -6.18 7.25 -3.54
CA LEU A 69 -7.60 7.39 -3.20
C LEU A 69 -8.06 8.85 -3.26
N GLU A 70 -7.28 9.78 -2.71
CA GLU A 70 -7.59 11.20 -2.81
C GLU A 70 -7.57 11.68 -4.26
N LEU A 71 -6.63 11.17 -5.07
CA LEU A 71 -6.56 11.49 -6.49
C LEU A 71 -7.84 11.08 -7.24
N CYS A 72 -8.31 9.85 -7.03
CA CYS A 72 -9.51 9.32 -7.69
C CYS A 72 -10.79 10.01 -7.23
N THR A 73 -10.84 10.48 -5.97
CA THR A 73 -12.00 11.20 -5.42
C THR A 73 -11.99 12.70 -5.75
N SER A 74 -10.94 13.21 -6.41
CA SER A 74 -10.89 14.60 -6.89
C SER A 74 -11.81 14.83 -8.10
N ASP A 75 -12.08 16.08 -8.42
CA ASP A 75 -12.99 16.46 -9.52
C ASP A 75 -12.58 15.89 -10.90
N ALA A 76 -11.30 15.59 -11.09
CA ALA A 76 -10.78 15.02 -12.33
C ALA A 76 -10.64 13.47 -12.29
N GLY A 77 -10.99 12.85 -11.16
CA GLY A 77 -10.90 11.41 -10.95
C GLY A 77 -12.21 10.69 -11.24
N THR A 78 -12.15 9.36 -11.32
CA THR A 78 -13.33 8.50 -11.41
C THR A 78 -13.54 7.81 -10.08
N SER A 79 -14.66 8.11 -9.41
CA SER A 79 -14.96 7.49 -8.12
C SER A 79 -16.46 7.25 -7.93
N ILE A 80 -16.79 6.12 -7.32
CA ILE A 80 -18.15 5.75 -6.95
C ILE A 80 -18.23 5.73 -5.42
N ASP A 81 -19.19 6.47 -4.85
CA ASP A 81 -19.54 6.37 -3.43
C ASP A 81 -20.62 5.30 -3.24
N ALA A 82 -20.24 4.21 -2.58
CA ALA A 82 -21.14 3.10 -2.32
C ALA A 82 -22.19 3.36 -1.22
N LYS A 83 -22.07 4.46 -0.45
CA LYS A 83 -23.03 4.87 0.61
C LYS A 83 -23.34 3.76 1.61
N SER A 84 -22.30 3.05 2.05
CA SER A 84 -22.39 1.86 2.92
C SER A 84 -23.12 0.66 2.31
N ALA A 85 -23.23 0.57 1.00
CA ALA A 85 -23.73 -0.61 0.33
C ALA A 85 -22.64 -1.68 0.21
N ALA A 86 -23.06 -2.95 0.17
CA ALA A 86 -22.15 -4.05 -0.11
C ALA A 86 -21.62 -3.96 -1.55
N LEU A 87 -20.36 -4.37 -1.76
CA LEU A 87 -19.78 -4.41 -3.10
C LEU A 87 -20.59 -5.36 -3.99
N SER A 88 -21.02 -4.87 -5.15
CA SER A 88 -21.70 -5.66 -6.17
C SER A 88 -20.92 -5.70 -7.48
N LYS A 89 -21.24 -6.68 -8.34
CA LYS A 89 -20.65 -6.76 -9.67
C LYS A 89 -21.02 -5.52 -10.49
N ASP A 90 -22.26 -5.05 -10.38
CA ASP A 90 -22.76 -3.89 -11.13
C ASP A 90 -21.95 -2.61 -10.81
N MET A 91 -21.52 -2.44 -9.54
CA MET A 91 -20.65 -1.31 -9.15
C MET A 91 -19.28 -1.39 -9.80
N LEU A 92 -18.69 -2.59 -9.92
CA LEU A 92 -17.41 -2.77 -10.60
C LEU A 92 -17.55 -2.51 -12.09
N ASP A 93 -18.57 -3.04 -12.73
CA ASP A 93 -18.85 -2.82 -14.15
C ASP A 93 -19.16 -1.34 -14.44
N GLN A 94 -19.85 -0.66 -13.54
CA GLN A 94 -20.09 0.78 -13.62
C GLN A 94 -18.78 1.55 -13.53
N LEU A 95 -17.88 1.21 -12.57
CA LEU A 95 -16.59 1.87 -12.45
C LEU A 95 -15.77 1.74 -13.73
N PHE A 96 -15.66 0.54 -14.28
CA PHE A 96 -14.91 0.30 -15.51
C PHE A 96 -15.50 1.06 -16.71
N ARG A 97 -16.82 1.13 -16.81
CA ARG A 97 -17.49 1.90 -17.84
C ARG A 97 -17.22 3.40 -17.72
N GLU A 98 -17.35 3.95 -16.50
CA GLU A 98 -17.06 5.37 -16.26
C GLU A 98 -15.60 5.71 -16.53
N MET A 99 -14.66 4.83 -16.18
CA MET A 99 -13.26 4.99 -16.54
C MET A 99 -13.05 4.97 -18.06
N ALA A 100 -13.71 4.05 -18.77
CA ALA A 100 -13.64 3.98 -20.23
C ALA A 100 -14.21 5.24 -20.89
N ASP A 101 -15.36 5.71 -20.42
CA ASP A 101 -16.02 6.94 -20.92
C ASP A 101 -15.15 8.17 -20.67
N ASN A 102 -14.39 8.20 -19.57
CA ASN A 102 -13.42 9.25 -19.26
C ASN A 102 -12.10 9.14 -20.06
N GLY A 103 -11.92 8.08 -20.85
CA GLY A 103 -10.76 7.91 -21.72
C GLY A 103 -9.59 7.14 -21.10
N ALA A 104 -9.82 6.28 -20.12
CA ALA A 104 -8.77 5.42 -19.56
C ALA A 104 -8.25 4.43 -20.61
N MET A 105 -6.92 4.25 -20.65
CA MET A 105 -6.26 3.40 -21.67
C MET A 105 -6.10 1.93 -21.26
N PHE A 106 -6.36 1.56 -20.02
CA PHE A 106 -6.32 0.17 -19.50
C PHE A 106 -5.07 -0.64 -19.88
N VAL A 107 -3.87 -0.10 -19.63
CA VAL A 107 -2.62 -0.77 -20.01
C VAL A 107 -2.23 -1.87 -19.03
N ASN A 108 -2.13 -1.54 -17.76
CA ASN A 108 -1.76 -2.49 -16.71
C ASN A 108 -2.59 -2.24 -15.44
N MET A 109 -3.84 -2.67 -15.49
CA MET A 109 -4.80 -2.41 -14.43
C MET A 109 -4.65 -3.38 -13.28
N VAL A 110 -4.54 -2.82 -12.08
CA VAL A 110 -4.50 -3.58 -10.82
C VAL A 110 -5.52 -3.01 -9.85
N LEU A 111 -6.33 -3.90 -9.28
CA LEU A 111 -7.29 -3.61 -8.25
C LEU A 111 -6.66 -3.88 -6.88
N PHE A 112 -6.45 -2.83 -6.10
CA PHE A 112 -5.97 -2.90 -4.73
C PHE A 112 -7.15 -2.96 -3.77
N CYS A 113 -7.15 -3.93 -2.89
CA CYS A 113 -8.21 -4.12 -1.91
C CYS A 113 -7.70 -4.73 -0.60
N ASN A 114 -8.43 -4.49 0.47
CA ASN A 114 -8.17 -5.13 1.76
C ASN A 114 -8.64 -6.60 1.77
N SER A 115 -8.39 -7.29 2.89
CA SER A 115 -8.73 -8.71 3.05
C SER A 115 -10.22 -9.00 2.94
N TYR A 116 -11.07 -8.15 3.53
CA TYR A 116 -12.52 -8.34 3.50
C TYR A 116 -13.06 -8.20 2.07
N ILE A 117 -12.73 -7.10 1.40
CA ILE A 117 -13.17 -6.85 0.02
C ILE A 117 -12.64 -7.93 -0.93
N LYS A 118 -11.40 -8.42 -0.72
CA LYS A 118 -10.85 -9.54 -1.49
C LYS A 118 -11.73 -10.81 -1.35
N GLN A 119 -12.20 -11.12 -0.15
CA GLN A 119 -13.10 -12.25 0.06
C GLN A 119 -14.47 -12.02 -0.58
N VAL A 120 -15.00 -10.80 -0.48
CA VAL A 120 -16.28 -10.44 -1.13
C VAL A 120 -16.18 -10.61 -2.65
N ILE A 121 -15.12 -10.10 -3.28
CA ILE A 121 -14.88 -10.27 -4.72
C ILE A 121 -14.80 -11.75 -5.08
N THR A 122 -14.05 -12.55 -4.34
CA THR A 122 -13.95 -13.99 -4.60
C THR A 122 -15.30 -14.68 -4.51
N ASN A 123 -16.13 -14.33 -3.53
CA ASN A 123 -17.47 -14.91 -3.38
C ASN A 123 -18.42 -14.47 -4.52
N LEU A 124 -18.42 -13.20 -4.88
CA LEU A 124 -19.24 -12.67 -6.00
C LEU A 124 -19.00 -13.43 -7.29
N TYR A 125 -17.76 -13.64 -7.66
CA TYR A 125 -17.43 -14.35 -8.89
C TYR A 125 -17.55 -15.87 -8.75
N ALA A 126 -17.27 -16.43 -7.56
CA ALA A 126 -17.46 -17.88 -7.31
C ALA A 126 -18.93 -18.28 -7.44
N ASP A 127 -19.86 -17.48 -6.92
CA ASP A 127 -21.29 -17.76 -7.01
C ASP A 127 -21.79 -17.67 -8.45
N PHE A 128 -21.25 -16.77 -9.25
CA PHE A 128 -21.53 -16.69 -10.68
C PHE A 128 -21.07 -17.92 -11.44
N PHE A 129 -19.85 -18.40 -11.17
CA PHE A 129 -19.31 -19.64 -11.79
C PHE A 129 -20.08 -20.89 -11.34
N LYS A 130 -20.51 -20.97 -10.08
CA LYS A 130 -21.32 -22.10 -9.61
C LYS A 130 -22.69 -22.17 -10.29
N ALA A 131 -23.29 -21.04 -10.62
CA ALA A 131 -24.56 -20.98 -11.34
C ALA A 131 -24.44 -21.44 -12.80
N GLN A 132 -23.28 -21.28 -13.44
CA GLN A 132 -23.03 -21.72 -14.82
C GLN A 132 -22.51 -23.15 -14.95
N MET A 133 -21.81 -23.66 -13.95
CA MET A 133 -21.35 -25.05 -13.91
C MET A 133 -22.13 -25.81 -12.85
N GLN A 134 -22.91 -26.81 -13.25
CA GLN A 134 -23.41 -27.86 -12.34
C GLN A 134 -22.22 -28.66 -11.81
N MET A 135 -21.43 -28.09 -10.92
CA MET A 135 -20.30 -28.78 -10.32
C MET A 135 -20.73 -29.60 -9.12
N THR A 136 -20.68 -30.91 -9.29
CA THR A 136 -20.97 -31.93 -8.26
C THR A 136 -19.80 -32.13 -7.28
N GLN A 137 -18.77 -31.32 -7.32
CA GLN A 137 -17.61 -31.42 -6.42
C GLN A 137 -17.41 -30.12 -5.63
N ASN A 138 -17.36 -30.27 -4.31
CA ASN A 138 -16.95 -29.20 -3.39
C ASN A 138 -15.47 -28.88 -3.62
N ILE A 139 -15.19 -27.82 -4.40
CA ILE A 139 -13.85 -27.26 -4.50
C ILE A 139 -13.64 -26.38 -3.27
N ALA A 140 -12.89 -26.87 -2.30
CA ALA A 140 -12.45 -26.07 -1.17
C ALA A 140 -11.43 -25.03 -1.66
N GLY A 141 -11.77 -23.73 -1.54
CA GLY A 141 -10.83 -22.63 -1.75
C GLY A 141 -10.65 -22.21 -3.21
N MET A 142 -11.56 -21.41 -3.74
CA MET A 142 -11.34 -20.65 -4.98
C MET A 142 -10.59 -19.34 -4.66
N ASN A 143 -9.49 -19.06 -5.35
CA ASN A 143 -8.81 -17.77 -5.28
C ASN A 143 -8.87 -17.11 -6.66
N ILE A 144 -9.52 -15.94 -6.75
CA ILE A 144 -9.58 -15.16 -7.97
C ILE A 144 -8.47 -14.12 -7.93
N THR A 145 -7.56 -14.20 -8.89
CA THR A 145 -6.40 -13.31 -9.01
C THR A 145 -6.57 -12.28 -10.12
N GLN A 146 -7.52 -12.49 -11.02
CA GLN A 146 -7.77 -11.63 -12.16
C GLN A 146 -9.26 -11.61 -12.48
N ILE A 147 -9.77 -10.45 -12.86
CA ILE A 147 -11.12 -10.22 -13.38
C ILE A 147 -10.99 -9.79 -14.83
N GLU A 148 -11.78 -10.37 -15.70
CA GLU A 148 -11.93 -9.94 -17.08
C GLU A 148 -13.30 -9.27 -17.25
N SER A 149 -13.27 -7.99 -17.60
CA SER A 149 -14.42 -7.14 -17.92
C SER A 149 -14.48 -6.94 -19.44
N ASP A 150 -15.59 -6.43 -19.95
CA ASP A 150 -15.76 -6.09 -21.37
C ASP A 150 -14.75 -5.04 -21.85
N PHE A 151 -14.18 -4.25 -20.94
CA PHE A 151 -13.26 -3.15 -21.26
C PHE A 151 -11.80 -3.49 -20.99
N CYS A 152 -11.52 -4.30 -19.98
CA CYS A 152 -10.14 -4.54 -19.54
C CYS A 152 -9.98 -5.83 -18.75
N LYS A 153 -8.70 -6.23 -18.60
CA LYS A 153 -8.28 -7.26 -17.65
C LYS A 153 -7.66 -6.59 -16.43
N VAL A 154 -8.15 -6.93 -15.25
CA VAL A 154 -7.71 -6.32 -13.98
C VAL A 154 -7.15 -7.39 -13.08
N GLY A 155 -5.87 -7.26 -12.70
CA GLY A 155 -5.25 -8.08 -11.67
C GLY A 155 -5.73 -7.67 -10.29
N ILE A 156 -5.94 -8.62 -9.37
CA ILE A 156 -6.35 -8.31 -8.00
C ILE A 156 -5.16 -8.44 -7.07
N CYS A 157 -4.81 -7.37 -6.39
CA CYS A 157 -3.76 -7.32 -5.37
C CYS A 157 -4.37 -7.09 -3.99
N TYR A 158 -4.03 -7.97 -3.07
CA TYR A 158 -4.32 -7.75 -1.66
C TYR A 158 -3.29 -6.79 -1.07
N ASP A 159 -3.76 -5.71 -0.46
CA ASP A 159 -2.94 -4.74 0.24
C ASP A 159 -3.48 -4.49 1.65
N PRO A 160 -2.69 -4.78 2.70
CA PRO A 160 -3.12 -4.60 4.08
C PRO A 160 -3.31 -3.13 4.49
N PHE A 161 -2.74 -2.18 3.74
CA PHE A 161 -2.82 -0.75 4.02
C PHE A 161 -3.97 -0.05 3.32
N MET A 162 -4.67 -0.76 2.43
CA MET A 162 -5.86 -0.23 1.80
C MET A 162 -6.97 0.03 2.83
N LYS A 163 -7.70 1.15 2.69
CA LYS A 163 -8.86 1.45 3.56
C LYS A 163 -9.85 0.31 3.54
N LYS A 164 -10.48 0.06 4.70
CA LYS A 164 -11.41 -1.05 4.86
C LYS A 164 -12.69 -0.88 4.03
N ASP A 165 -13.12 0.35 3.82
CA ASP A 165 -14.34 0.76 3.13
C ASP A 165 -14.12 1.17 1.68
N GLY A 166 -12.93 0.88 1.12
CA GLY A 166 -12.56 1.32 -0.22
C GLY A 166 -11.80 0.27 -1.02
N LEU A 167 -11.88 0.41 -2.33
CA LEU A 167 -11.02 -0.27 -3.29
C LEU A 167 -10.50 0.74 -4.31
N LEU A 168 -9.35 0.45 -4.89
CA LEU A 168 -8.68 1.27 -5.86
C LEU A 168 -8.36 0.44 -7.10
N VAL A 169 -8.71 0.94 -8.27
CA VAL A 169 -8.30 0.39 -9.57
C VAL A 169 -7.32 1.38 -10.19
N ALA A 170 -6.08 0.96 -10.35
CA ALA A 170 -5.02 1.84 -10.83
C ALA A 170 -4.24 1.23 -11.99
N ASP A 171 -3.87 2.07 -12.96
CA ASP A 171 -2.93 1.68 -14.00
C ASP A 171 -1.49 1.81 -13.47
N VAL A 172 -0.90 0.69 -13.10
CA VAL A 172 0.44 0.65 -12.50
C VAL A 172 1.53 1.07 -13.49
N ALA A 173 1.28 0.97 -14.80
CA ALA A 173 2.22 1.44 -15.81
C ALA A 173 2.41 2.97 -15.79
N GLN A 174 1.47 3.70 -15.21
CA GLN A 174 1.44 5.15 -15.16
C GLN A 174 1.83 5.71 -13.76
N ILE A 175 2.23 4.84 -12.85
CA ILE A 175 2.58 5.22 -11.49
C ILE A 175 4.07 4.97 -11.27
N ALA A 176 4.76 5.96 -10.69
CA ALA A 176 6.17 5.82 -10.36
C ALA A 176 6.52 6.56 -9.06
N PRO A 177 7.41 6.02 -8.22
CA PRO A 177 7.94 6.76 -7.09
C PRO A 177 8.90 7.86 -7.60
N VAL A 178 8.82 9.04 -7.00
CA VAL A 178 9.70 10.17 -7.28
C VAL A 178 10.51 10.50 -6.05
N PHE A 179 11.81 10.56 -6.21
CA PHE A 179 12.75 10.89 -5.14
C PHE A 179 13.32 12.28 -5.34
N GLN A 180 13.46 13.02 -4.26
CA GLN A 180 14.21 14.28 -4.26
C GLN A 180 15.59 14.04 -3.63
N PRO A 181 16.64 14.00 -4.46
CA PRO A 181 17.99 13.75 -3.93
C PRO A 181 18.53 14.95 -3.18
N VAL A 182 19.24 14.67 -2.07
CA VAL A 182 20.05 15.69 -1.39
C VAL A 182 21.43 15.76 -2.03
N PRO A 183 21.89 16.94 -2.46
CA PRO A 183 23.20 17.08 -3.08
C PRO A 183 24.32 16.48 -2.21
N GLY A 184 25.11 15.58 -2.78
CA GLY A 184 26.22 14.90 -2.09
C GLY A 184 25.83 13.73 -1.18
N LYS A 185 24.52 13.47 -0.95
CA LYS A 185 24.05 12.38 -0.05
C LYS A 185 23.15 11.36 -0.72
N GLY A 186 22.50 11.73 -1.83
CA GLY A 186 21.61 10.82 -2.58
C GLY A 186 20.14 10.86 -2.15
N ASN A 187 19.38 9.82 -2.51
CA ASN A 187 17.91 9.76 -2.32
C ASN A 187 17.51 9.37 -0.89
N PHE A 188 18.15 8.34 -0.37
CA PHE A 188 18.01 7.84 0.99
C PHE A 188 19.40 7.64 1.60
N PHE A 189 19.61 8.17 2.78
CA PHE A 189 20.88 8.03 3.47
C PHE A 189 20.69 7.96 4.97
N GLU A 190 21.67 7.36 5.64
CA GLU A 190 21.80 7.41 7.09
C GLU A 190 22.86 8.44 7.48
N GLU A 191 22.64 9.11 8.58
CA GLU A 191 23.57 10.10 9.14
C GLU A 191 23.68 9.92 10.65
N GLU A 192 24.89 9.94 11.14
CA GLU A 192 25.13 9.96 12.58
C GLU A 192 24.93 11.39 13.10
N LEU A 193 24.09 11.53 14.10
CA LEU A 193 23.82 12.81 14.76
C LEU A 193 24.70 12.97 16.00
N ALA A 194 24.79 14.20 16.50
CA ALA A 194 25.51 14.49 17.73
C ALA A 194 24.99 13.62 18.89
N LYS A 195 25.91 13.07 19.67
CA LYS A 195 25.62 12.21 20.82
C LYS A 195 24.86 12.97 21.91
N ASN A 196 23.91 12.30 22.52
CA ASN A 196 23.21 12.80 23.69
C ASN A 196 23.32 11.75 24.81
N GLY A 197 24.36 11.89 25.65
CA GLY A 197 24.68 10.91 26.68
C GLY A 197 25.32 9.63 26.17
N ALA A 198 25.09 8.51 26.84
CA ALA A 198 25.67 7.20 26.54
C ALA A 198 24.87 6.44 25.44
N SER A 199 24.68 7.08 24.29
CA SER A 199 23.96 6.50 23.16
C SER A 199 24.48 7.02 21.82
N ASP A 200 24.38 6.22 20.79
CA ASP A 200 24.57 6.63 19.41
C ASP A 200 23.21 7.02 18.82
N ARG A 201 23.20 8.13 18.09
CA ARG A 201 22.02 8.71 17.48
C ARG A 201 22.17 8.65 15.96
N ILE A 202 21.24 8.01 15.31
CA ILE A 202 21.26 7.83 13.85
C ILE A 202 19.93 8.33 13.29
N GLN A 203 20.01 9.07 12.19
CA GLN A 203 18.89 9.53 11.42
C GLN A 203 18.91 8.86 10.04
N ILE A 204 17.74 8.38 9.61
CA ILE A 204 17.50 7.97 8.23
C ILE A 204 16.65 9.08 7.61
N TYR A 205 17.14 9.64 6.50
CA TYR A 205 16.47 10.72 5.80
C TYR A 205 16.26 10.38 4.34
N GLY A 206 15.10 10.81 3.79
CA GLY A 206 14.78 10.74 2.38
C GLY A 206 13.47 11.47 2.11
N GLN A 207 13.34 12.01 0.91
CA GLN A 207 12.09 12.60 0.42
C GLN A 207 11.58 11.77 -0.75
N ILE A 208 10.35 11.30 -0.63
CA ILE A 208 9.71 10.48 -1.63
C ILE A 208 8.30 11.01 -1.90
N GLY A 209 7.92 11.04 -3.16
CA GLY A 209 6.59 11.36 -3.63
C GLY A 209 6.09 10.34 -4.64
N LEU A 210 4.84 10.47 -5.04
CA LEU A 210 4.21 9.62 -6.04
C LEU A 210 3.94 10.45 -7.30
N ALA A 211 4.50 10.04 -8.44
CA ALA A 211 4.04 10.47 -9.75
C ALA A 211 2.87 9.57 -10.16
N HIS A 212 1.78 10.21 -10.46
CA HIS A 212 0.56 9.52 -10.84
C HIS A 212 0.03 10.08 -12.14
N ALA A 213 0.02 9.66 -13.21
CA ALA A 213 -0.58 10.19 -14.43
C ALA A 213 -1.94 10.93 -14.17
N PRO A 214 -2.64 11.42 -15.16
CA PRO A 214 -3.94 12.06 -14.97
C PRO A 214 -4.92 11.18 -14.19
N ALA A 215 -5.75 11.79 -13.34
CA ALA A 215 -6.63 11.11 -12.41
C ALA A 215 -7.67 10.19 -13.10
N PHE A 216 -8.12 10.55 -14.30
CA PHE A 216 -9.11 9.76 -15.06
C PHE A 216 -8.62 8.37 -15.49
N LEU A 217 -7.31 8.12 -15.43
CA LEU A 217 -6.74 6.78 -15.72
C LEU A 217 -6.94 5.79 -14.58
N HIS A 218 -7.34 6.27 -13.43
CA HIS A 218 -7.53 5.50 -12.20
C HIS A 218 -8.96 5.63 -11.71
N GLY A 219 -9.43 4.64 -10.97
CA GLY A 219 -10.77 4.65 -10.42
C GLY A 219 -10.81 4.14 -8.98
N ALA A 220 -11.77 4.59 -8.20
CA ALA A 220 -11.96 4.13 -6.83
C ALA A 220 -13.43 3.90 -6.52
N ILE A 221 -13.72 2.95 -5.63
CA ILE A 221 -15.00 2.85 -4.95
C ILE A 221 -14.73 3.10 -3.47
N THR A 222 -15.48 4.00 -2.87
CA THR A 222 -15.36 4.37 -1.46
C THR A 222 -16.70 4.20 -0.75
N GLY A 223 -16.68 4.20 0.59
CA GLY A 223 -17.91 4.06 1.37
C GLY A 223 -18.56 2.69 1.26
N LEU A 224 -17.80 1.62 1.06
CA LEU A 224 -18.30 0.25 1.05
C LEU A 224 -18.68 -0.21 2.46
N GLU A 225 -19.65 -1.15 2.55
CA GLU A 225 -19.96 -1.83 3.80
C GLU A 225 -18.73 -2.55 4.34
N VAL A 226 -18.44 -2.37 5.63
CA VAL A 226 -17.35 -3.03 6.35
C VAL A 226 -17.95 -3.94 7.40
N LYS A 227 -17.58 -5.22 7.36
CA LYS A 227 -17.92 -6.21 8.39
C LYS A 227 -16.70 -6.70 9.15
#